data_ba94dcf3efdb88312f7d059e432fe9eb
#
_entry.id   ba94dcf3efdb88312f7d059e432fe9eb
#
_cell.length_a   1.000
_cell.length_b   1.000
_cell.length_c   1.000
_cell.angle_alpha   90.00
_cell.angle_beta   90.00
_cell.angle_gamma   90.00
#
_symmetry.space_group_name_H-M   'P 1'
#
loop_
_entity.id
_entity.type
_entity.pdbx_description
1 polymer ?
#
loop_
_entity_poly.entity_id
_entity_poly.type
_entity_poly.pdbx_seq_one_letter_code
_entity_poly.pdbx_strand_id
1 'polypeptide(L)'
;MSWLHGKVSQEMFASIWKGYFPEESHVGYVTNGVHFPTWSATEWKHLYAAHFDENFLYDQSNPKIWEAIYNVSDEEIWKTRMVMKNKLIDYVRKQYRETWLKNQGDPSRIVSLLDKINPNALLIGFGRRFATYKRAHLLFTDLDRLAKIVNNPDYPVQFLFTGKAHPHDGAGQGLIKRIIEISRRPEFLGKIIFLENYDMQLARRLVSGVDIWLNTPTRPLEASGTSGEKALMNGVVNFSVLDGWWLEGYREGAGWALTEKRTYQNQEHQDQLDAATIYSILEQEILPLFYARNKKGYSEGWVKTIKNSIAQIAPHYTMKRQLDDYYDKFYIKEAKRFKMLAADGCAKAKEIAAWKEEVAEKWDSIEVVSCEKTEDLVKGSIESGKEYTITYVIDE
;
A
#
# COMPACT_ATOMS: atom_id res chain seq x y z
N MET A 1 0.55 -10.16 -3.88
CA MET A 1 1.61 -9.14 -4.04
C MET A 1 1.19 -8.13 -5.11
N SER A 2 1.84 -6.97 -5.18
CA SER A 2 1.54 -6.00 -6.23
C SER A 2 2.10 -6.40 -7.60
N TRP A 3 1.63 -5.74 -8.65
CA TRP A 3 2.17 -5.91 -9.99
C TRP A 3 3.69 -5.64 -10.05
N LEU A 4 4.14 -4.54 -9.44
CA LEU A 4 5.57 -4.19 -9.41
C LEU A 4 6.40 -5.28 -8.73
N HIS A 5 5.91 -5.80 -7.61
CA HIS A 5 6.61 -6.88 -6.91
C HIS A 5 6.55 -8.21 -7.69
N GLY A 6 5.53 -8.41 -8.50
CA GLY A 6 5.50 -9.49 -9.49
C GLY A 6 6.70 -9.43 -10.43
N LYS A 7 7.02 -8.25 -10.97
CA LYS A 7 8.20 -8.01 -11.81
C LYS A 7 9.51 -8.25 -11.05
N VAL A 8 9.64 -7.69 -9.85
CA VAL A 8 10.79 -7.93 -8.96
C VAL A 8 10.96 -9.43 -8.67
N SER A 9 9.87 -10.16 -8.48
CA SER A 9 9.92 -11.62 -8.25
C SER A 9 10.34 -12.37 -9.50
N GLN A 10 9.90 -11.98 -10.68
CA GLN A 10 10.36 -12.56 -11.95
C GLN A 10 11.89 -12.45 -12.10
N GLU A 11 12.44 -11.26 -11.85
CA GLU A 11 13.88 -11.01 -11.86
C GLU A 11 14.61 -11.84 -10.78
N MET A 12 14.08 -11.86 -9.56
CA MET A 12 14.67 -12.59 -8.41
C MET A 12 14.76 -14.09 -8.66
N PHE A 13 13.77 -14.68 -9.32
CA PHE A 13 13.67 -16.09 -9.59
C PHE A 13 14.14 -16.50 -11.00
N ALA A 14 14.67 -15.56 -11.80
CA ALA A 14 15.09 -15.83 -13.17
C ALA A 14 16.09 -16.98 -13.29
N SER A 15 16.96 -17.18 -12.31
CA SER A 15 17.94 -18.27 -12.30
C SER A 15 17.33 -19.68 -12.28
N ILE A 16 16.05 -19.82 -11.90
CA ILE A 16 15.33 -21.11 -11.89
C ILE A 16 14.99 -21.54 -13.32
N TRP A 17 14.70 -20.58 -14.20
CA TRP A 17 14.35 -20.82 -15.59
C TRP A 17 15.48 -20.35 -16.52
N LYS A 18 16.53 -21.16 -16.59
CA LYS A 18 17.67 -20.87 -17.48
C LYS A 18 17.23 -20.83 -18.93
N GLY A 19 17.69 -19.83 -19.67
CA GLY A 19 17.34 -19.64 -21.07
C GLY A 19 16.06 -18.84 -21.33
N TYR A 20 15.33 -18.44 -20.29
CA TYR A 20 14.16 -17.59 -20.39
C TYR A 20 14.48 -16.16 -19.95
N PHE A 21 13.85 -15.17 -20.55
CA PHE A 21 13.81 -13.83 -19.97
C PHE A 21 12.99 -13.83 -18.68
N PRO A 22 13.26 -12.93 -17.73
CA PRO A 22 12.50 -12.87 -16.47
C PRO A 22 10.99 -12.80 -16.67
N GLU A 23 10.53 -12.09 -17.70
CA GLU A 23 9.11 -11.90 -18.04
C GLU A 23 8.43 -13.18 -18.54
N GLU A 24 9.20 -14.13 -19.08
CA GLU A 24 8.72 -15.41 -19.58
C GLU A 24 8.61 -16.46 -18.48
N SER A 25 9.12 -16.15 -17.27
CA SER A 25 9.02 -17.04 -16.13
C SER A 25 7.58 -17.31 -15.72
N HIS A 26 7.35 -18.46 -15.07
CA HIS A 26 6.02 -18.86 -14.59
C HIS A 26 5.58 -18.11 -13.32
N VAL A 27 6.29 -17.06 -12.91
CA VAL A 27 5.94 -16.21 -11.76
C VAL A 27 4.86 -15.22 -12.14
N GLY A 28 3.64 -15.50 -11.72
CA GLY A 28 2.52 -14.58 -11.82
C GLY A 28 2.30 -13.79 -10.54
N TYR A 29 1.28 -12.93 -10.55
CA TYR A 29 0.87 -12.17 -9.36
C TYR A 29 -0.65 -12.09 -9.25
N VAL A 30 -1.11 -11.93 -8.02
CA VAL A 30 -2.46 -11.50 -7.66
C VAL A 30 -2.31 -10.35 -6.67
N THR A 31 -2.86 -9.20 -7.02
CA THR A 31 -2.87 -8.03 -6.16
C THR A 31 -3.67 -8.33 -4.89
N ASN A 32 -3.15 -7.90 -3.73
CA ASN A 32 -3.82 -8.15 -2.46
C ASN A 32 -5.15 -7.41 -2.37
N GLY A 33 -5.99 -7.90 -1.48
CA GLY A 33 -7.21 -7.26 -1.03
C GLY A 33 -7.40 -7.50 0.46
N VAL A 34 -8.35 -6.80 1.07
CA VAL A 34 -8.61 -6.89 2.50
C VAL A 34 -10.04 -7.37 2.77
N HIS A 35 -10.20 -8.08 3.88
CA HIS A 35 -11.49 -8.59 4.31
C HIS A 35 -12.36 -7.45 4.83
N PHE A 36 -13.28 -6.98 3.99
CA PHE A 36 -14.16 -5.86 4.27
C PHE A 36 -14.87 -5.94 5.62
N PRO A 37 -15.53 -7.07 5.99
CA PRO A 37 -16.24 -7.16 7.26
C PRO A 37 -15.35 -7.00 8.50
N THR A 38 -14.08 -7.38 8.41
CA THR A 38 -13.10 -7.24 9.51
C THR A 38 -12.56 -5.83 9.64
N TRP A 39 -12.26 -5.15 8.51
CA TRP A 39 -11.49 -3.91 8.53
C TRP A 39 -12.35 -2.66 8.38
N SER A 40 -13.57 -2.77 7.85
CA SER A 40 -14.51 -1.65 7.83
C SER A 40 -15.16 -1.49 9.21
N ALA A 41 -15.17 -0.27 9.73
CA ALA A 41 -15.82 0.07 11.00
C ALA A 41 -17.33 -0.07 10.91
N THR A 42 -17.98 -0.30 12.04
CA THR A 42 -19.43 -0.49 12.11
C THR A 42 -20.20 0.67 11.51
N GLU A 43 -19.76 1.91 11.76
CA GLU A 43 -20.38 3.11 11.24
C GLU A 43 -20.33 3.18 9.71
N TRP A 44 -19.20 2.80 9.12
CA TRP A 44 -19.05 2.70 7.67
C TRP A 44 -19.87 1.57 7.08
N LYS A 45 -19.93 0.42 7.76
CA LYS A 45 -20.82 -0.68 7.32
C LYS A 45 -22.29 -0.28 7.32
N HIS A 46 -22.74 0.48 8.34
CA HIS A 46 -24.11 1.00 8.38
C HIS A 46 -24.37 2.01 7.25
N LEU A 47 -23.42 2.91 6.98
CA LEU A 47 -23.53 3.85 5.87
C LEU A 47 -23.63 3.12 4.52
N TYR A 48 -22.75 2.15 4.28
CA TYR A 48 -22.81 1.35 3.06
C TYR A 48 -24.12 0.54 2.95
N ALA A 49 -24.55 -0.08 4.03
CA ALA A 49 -25.81 -0.84 4.03
C ALA A 49 -27.06 0.03 3.79
N ALA A 50 -27.01 1.31 4.16
CA ALA A 50 -28.11 2.25 3.96
C ALA A 50 -28.21 2.77 2.51
N HIS A 51 -27.10 2.83 1.79
CA HIS A 51 -27.01 3.51 0.49
C HIS A 51 -26.59 2.63 -0.68
N PHE A 52 -26.00 1.46 -0.41
CA PHE A 52 -25.50 0.54 -1.43
C PHE A 52 -26.51 -0.59 -1.68
N ASP A 53 -26.28 -1.38 -2.72
CA ASP A 53 -27.06 -2.57 -3.02
C ASP A 53 -27.10 -3.55 -1.84
N GLU A 54 -28.22 -4.23 -1.64
CA GLU A 54 -28.44 -5.18 -0.55
C GLU A 54 -27.44 -6.33 -0.49
N ASN A 55 -26.88 -6.70 -1.66
CA ASN A 55 -25.86 -7.75 -1.77
C ASN A 55 -24.44 -7.25 -1.46
N PHE A 56 -24.23 -5.95 -1.25
CA PHE A 56 -22.90 -5.36 -1.04
C PHE A 56 -22.10 -6.02 0.08
N LEU A 57 -22.77 -6.39 1.18
CA LEU A 57 -22.08 -7.04 2.31
C LEU A 57 -21.62 -8.47 2.00
N TYR A 58 -22.15 -9.10 0.95
CA TYR A 58 -21.76 -10.43 0.49
C TYR A 58 -20.76 -10.38 -0.68
N ASP A 59 -20.92 -9.41 -1.58
CA ASP A 59 -20.06 -9.25 -2.73
C ASP A 59 -19.64 -7.78 -2.92
N GLN A 60 -18.41 -7.46 -2.53
CA GLN A 60 -17.81 -6.14 -2.68
C GLN A 60 -16.93 -6.03 -3.94
N SER A 61 -16.92 -7.01 -4.84
CA SER A 61 -16.04 -7.02 -6.01
C SER A 61 -16.58 -6.23 -7.21
N ASN A 62 -17.88 -5.90 -7.21
CA ASN A 62 -18.51 -5.15 -8.30
C ASN A 62 -18.27 -3.64 -8.15
N PRO A 63 -17.45 -3.01 -9.03
CA PRO A 63 -17.12 -1.58 -8.92
C PRO A 63 -18.34 -0.66 -9.00
N LYS A 64 -19.38 -1.03 -9.77
CA LYS A 64 -20.57 -0.19 -9.95
C LYS A 64 -21.35 0.03 -8.66
N ILE A 65 -21.33 -0.93 -7.73
CA ILE A 65 -22.01 -0.79 -6.44
C ILE A 65 -21.37 0.32 -5.60
N TRP A 66 -20.04 0.46 -5.68
CA TRP A 66 -19.30 1.47 -4.94
C TRP A 66 -19.54 2.90 -5.42
N GLU A 67 -19.99 3.09 -6.67
CA GLU A 67 -20.35 4.40 -7.19
C GLU A 67 -21.54 5.03 -6.44
N ALA A 68 -22.35 4.22 -5.74
CA ALA A 68 -23.42 4.71 -4.87
C ALA A 68 -22.94 5.71 -3.81
N ILE A 69 -21.66 5.70 -3.43
CA ILE A 69 -21.08 6.65 -2.48
C ILE A 69 -21.24 8.11 -2.95
N TYR A 70 -21.26 8.35 -4.27
CA TYR A 70 -21.46 9.69 -4.80
C TYR A 70 -22.84 10.28 -4.46
N ASN A 71 -23.84 9.43 -4.24
CA ASN A 71 -25.19 9.83 -3.88
C ASN A 71 -25.38 10.08 -2.37
N VAL A 72 -24.40 9.66 -1.54
CA VAL A 72 -24.42 9.95 -0.10
C VAL A 72 -24.14 11.44 0.12
N SER A 73 -24.87 12.09 1.03
CA SER A 73 -24.66 13.50 1.31
C SER A 73 -23.26 13.77 1.91
N ASP A 74 -22.64 14.87 1.55
CA ASP A 74 -21.32 15.26 2.06
C ASP A 74 -21.32 15.41 3.57
N GLU A 75 -22.42 15.90 4.13
CA GLU A 75 -22.59 16.05 5.57
C GLU A 75 -22.57 14.71 6.30
N GLU A 76 -23.19 13.68 5.73
CA GLU A 76 -23.21 12.31 6.30
C GLU A 76 -21.82 11.69 6.27
N ILE A 77 -21.11 11.81 5.16
CA ILE A 77 -19.69 11.35 5.03
C ILE A 77 -18.82 12.03 6.09
N TRP A 78 -18.92 13.36 6.17
CA TRP A 78 -18.14 14.13 7.14
C TRP A 78 -18.47 13.74 8.58
N LYS A 79 -19.76 13.64 8.93
CA LYS A 79 -20.22 13.22 10.26
C LYS A 79 -19.67 11.83 10.62
N THR A 80 -19.74 10.87 9.70
CA THR A 80 -19.21 9.51 9.91
C THR A 80 -17.70 9.56 10.18
N ARG A 81 -16.94 10.34 9.41
CA ARG A 81 -15.51 10.54 9.64
C ARG A 81 -15.22 11.13 11.03
N MET A 82 -15.96 12.16 11.43
CA MET A 82 -15.78 12.78 12.74
C MET A 82 -16.11 11.86 13.91
N VAL A 83 -17.15 11.02 13.77
CA VAL A 83 -17.44 9.97 14.77
C VAL A 83 -16.28 9.02 14.93
N MET A 84 -15.71 8.52 13.83
CA MET A 84 -14.58 7.60 13.86
C MET A 84 -13.31 8.24 14.45
N LYS A 85 -13.05 9.48 14.10
CA LYS A 85 -11.92 10.25 14.63
C LYS A 85 -12.03 10.46 16.13
N ASN A 86 -13.21 10.86 16.62
CA ASN A 86 -13.44 11.02 18.04
C ASN A 86 -13.27 9.70 18.82
N LYS A 87 -13.77 8.59 18.29
CA LYS A 87 -13.55 7.26 18.90
C LYS A 87 -12.06 6.89 18.99
N LEU A 88 -11.28 7.25 17.98
CA LEU A 88 -9.82 7.05 18.02
C LEU A 88 -9.18 7.95 19.08
N ILE A 89 -9.53 9.22 19.13
CA ILE A 89 -9.00 10.18 20.11
C ILE A 89 -9.32 9.75 21.53
N ASP A 90 -10.53 9.30 21.81
CA ASP A 90 -10.94 8.82 23.15
C ASP A 90 -10.15 7.55 23.52
N TYR A 91 -9.92 6.66 22.57
CA TYR A 91 -9.06 5.49 22.79
C TYR A 91 -7.62 5.90 23.10
N VAL A 92 -7.04 6.82 22.33
CA VAL A 92 -5.69 7.34 22.55
C VAL A 92 -5.58 7.98 23.93
N ARG A 93 -6.54 8.82 24.31
CA ARG A 93 -6.57 9.45 25.65
C ARG A 93 -6.62 8.42 26.78
N LYS A 94 -7.46 7.38 26.62
CA LYS A 94 -7.56 6.28 27.59
C LYS A 94 -6.25 5.52 27.69
N GLN A 95 -5.69 5.11 26.55
CA GLN A 95 -4.44 4.33 26.51
C GLN A 95 -3.27 5.09 27.14
N TYR A 96 -3.15 6.40 26.84
CA TYR A 96 -2.11 7.23 27.46
C TYR A 96 -2.23 7.31 28.98
N ARG A 97 -3.43 7.48 29.52
CA ARG A 97 -3.66 7.47 30.96
C ARG A 97 -3.22 6.16 31.60
N GLU A 98 -3.62 5.03 31.00
CA GLU A 98 -3.32 3.69 31.55
C GLU A 98 -1.82 3.35 31.47
N THR A 99 -1.18 3.62 30.34
CA THR A 99 0.26 3.34 30.14
C THR A 99 1.12 4.18 31.05
N TRP A 100 0.75 5.41 31.25
CA TRP A 100 1.52 6.32 32.09
C TRP A 100 1.44 6.00 33.57
N LEU A 101 0.29 5.62 34.07
CA LEU A 101 0.13 5.15 35.45
C LEU A 101 1.04 3.95 35.73
N LYS A 102 1.34 3.13 34.70
CA LYS A 102 2.26 1.99 34.82
C LYS A 102 3.74 2.40 34.78
N ASN A 103 4.09 3.41 34.03
CA ASN A 103 5.48 3.78 33.74
C ASN A 103 6.05 4.86 34.67
N GLN A 104 5.30 5.31 35.67
CA GLN A 104 5.70 6.29 36.71
C GLN A 104 6.39 7.56 36.15
N GLY A 105 5.96 8.02 34.98
CA GLY A 105 6.46 9.25 34.38
C GLY A 105 5.91 10.50 35.08
N ASP A 106 6.35 11.68 34.63
CA ASP A 106 5.85 12.96 35.15
C ASP A 106 4.36 13.15 34.75
N PRO A 107 3.42 13.18 35.73
CA PRO A 107 1.98 13.34 35.44
C PRO A 107 1.65 14.63 34.69
N SER A 108 2.43 15.70 34.87
CA SER A 108 2.20 16.99 34.23
C SER A 108 2.33 16.90 32.69
N ARG A 109 3.22 16.06 32.22
CA ARG A 109 3.40 15.81 30.78
C ARG A 109 2.18 15.15 30.14
N ILE A 110 1.52 14.23 30.87
CA ILE A 110 0.29 13.60 30.35
C ILE A 110 -0.82 14.60 30.23
N VAL A 111 -1.07 15.32 31.29
CA VAL A 111 -2.10 16.36 31.29
C VAL A 111 -1.85 17.29 30.10
N SER A 112 -0.62 17.78 29.97
CA SER A 112 -0.22 18.62 28.83
C SER A 112 -0.40 17.96 27.46
N LEU A 113 -0.09 16.67 27.32
CA LEU A 113 -0.27 15.93 26.06
C LEU A 113 -1.75 15.73 25.75
N LEU A 114 -2.52 15.29 26.74
CA LEU A 114 -3.96 15.04 26.57
C LEU A 114 -4.74 16.30 26.23
N ASP A 115 -4.37 17.44 26.80
CA ASP A 115 -4.96 18.75 26.51
C ASP A 115 -4.64 19.23 25.09
N LYS A 116 -3.49 18.81 24.54
CA LYS A 116 -3.07 19.17 23.18
C LYS A 116 -3.68 18.30 22.09
N ILE A 117 -4.30 17.15 22.42
CA ILE A 117 -4.99 16.33 21.41
C ILE A 117 -6.23 17.08 20.93
N ASN A 118 -6.17 17.54 19.70
CA ASN A 118 -7.19 18.38 19.09
C ASN A 118 -8.06 17.57 18.10
N PRO A 119 -9.36 17.36 18.37
CA PRO A 119 -10.24 16.61 17.46
C PRO A 119 -10.47 17.33 16.12
N ASN A 120 -10.21 18.64 16.06
CA ASN A 120 -10.35 19.42 14.84
C ASN A 120 -9.07 19.45 13.98
N ALA A 121 -7.92 18.99 14.53
CA ALA A 121 -6.69 18.90 13.77
C ALA A 121 -6.78 17.83 12.68
N LEU A 122 -6.09 18.04 11.54
CA LEU A 122 -5.85 16.96 10.58
C LEU A 122 -5.02 15.87 11.26
N LEU A 123 -5.49 14.63 11.23
CA LEU A 123 -4.86 13.52 11.92
C LEU A 123 -4.24 12.56 10.90
N ILE A 124 -2.92 12.41 10.94
CA ILE A 124 -2.15 11.57 10.02
C ILE A 124 -1.60 10.36 10.78
N GLY A 125 -1.92 9.17 10.30
CA GLY A 125 -1.48 7.91 10.90
C GLY A 125 -0.34 7.25 10.15
N PHE A 126 0.63 6.75 10.90
CA PHE A 126 1.71 5.89 10.43
C PHE A 126 1.78 4.67 11.36
N GLY A 127 1.29 3.52 10.90
CA GLY A 127 1.21 2.30 11.72
C GLY A 127 1.73 1.09 10.97
N ARG A 128 2.95 0.60 11.35
CA ARG A 128 3.57 -0.54 10.66
C ARG A 128 4.75 -1.11 11.43
N ARG A 129 5.26 -2.27 10.96
CA ARG A 129 6.54 -2.78 11.46
C ARG A 129 7.65 -1.77 11.16
N PHE A 130 8.46 -1.47 12.17
CA PHE A 130 9.64 -0.63 12.00
C PHE A 130 10.77 -1.45 11.39
N ALA A 131 10.98 -1.26 10.09
CA ALA A 131 12.12 -1.75 9.31
C ALA A 131 12.67 -0.57 8.51
N THR A 132 13.96 -0.54 8.24
CA THR A 132 14.65 0.62 7.63
C THR A 132 14.02 1.06 6.31
N TYR A 133 13.70 0.11 5.42
CA TYR A 133 13.11 0.43 4.11
C TYR A 133 11.72 1.08 4.18
N LYS A 134 11.04 0.99 5.33
CA LYS A 134 9.74 1.64 5.55
C LYS A 134 9.85 3.11 5.91
N ARG A 135 11.06 3.57 6.14
CA ARG A 135 11.48 4.96 6.30
C ARG A 135 10.60 5.77 7.27
N ALA A 136 10.34 5.20 8.46
CA ALA A 136 9.60 5.93 9.51
C ALA A 136 10.28 7.25 9.92
N HIS A 137 11.58 7.40 9.62
CA HIS A 137 12.37 8.61 9.87
C HIS A 137 12.12 9.72 8.87
N LEU A 138 11.54 9.44 7.72
CA LEU A 138 11.49 10.37 6.58
C LEU A 138 10.85 11.72 6.95
N LEU A 139 9.77 11.70 7.72
CA LEU A 139 9.11 12.91 8.21
C LEU A 139 9.98 13.76 9.15
N PHE A 140 11.08 13.21 9.67
CA PHE A 140 12.00 13.86 10.61
C PHE A 140 13.33 14.28 9.98
N THR A 141 13.39 14.33 8.65
CA THR A 141 14.58 14.72 7.90
C THR A 141 14.86 16.22 8.05
N ASP A 142 13.80 17.05 8.07
CA ASP A 142 13.87 18.49 8.35
C ASP A 142 12.94 18.83 9.53
N LEU A 143 13.53 18.86 10.73
CA LEU A 143 12.77 19.12 11.96
C LEU A 143 12.28 20.57 12.06
N ASP A 144 13.01 21.53 11.50
CA ASP A 144 12.63 22.95 11.55
C ASP A 144 11.39 23.21 10.67
N ARG A 145 11.35 22.61 9.48
CA ARG A 145 10.19 22.68 8.59
C ARG A 145 9.02 21.94 9.19
N LEU A 146 9.23 20.74 9.72
CA LEU A 146 8.19 19.97 10.42
C LEU A 146 7.61 20.74 11.59
N ALA A 147 8.47 21.39 12.41
CA ALA A 147 8.02 22.22 13.54
C ALA A 147 7.12 23.38 13.08
N LYS A 148 7.43 24.03 11.97
CA LYS A 148 6.59 25.09 11.38
C LYS A 148 5.22 24.54 10.95
N ILE A 149 5.21 23.36 10.31
CA ILE A 149 3.96 22.71 9.85
C ILE A 149 3.06 22.38 11.05
N VAL A 150 3.60 21.69 12.06
CA VAL A 150 2.77 21.18 13.19
C VAL A 150 2.36 22.26 14.19
N ASN A 151 3.02 23.41 14.18
CA ASN A 151 2.67 24.56 15.03
C ASN A 151 1.94 25.67 14.31
N ASN A 152 1.54 25.46 13.06
CA ASN A 152 0.71 26.44 12.34
C ASN A 152 -0.68 26.50 12.99
N PRO A 153 -1.11 27.68 13.53
CA PRO A 153 -2.39 27.80 14.21
C PRO A 153 -3.58 27.72 13.26
N ASP A 154 -3.40 28.09 11.99
CA ASP A 154 -4.46 28.09 10.98
C ASP A 154 -4.71 26.67 10.43
N TYR A 155 -3.68 25.84 10.43
CA TYR A 155 -3.71 24.47 9.89
C TYR A 155 -3.19 23.45 10.91
N PRO A 156 -3.87 23.24 12.04
CA PRO A 156 -3.41 22.30 13.05
C PRO A 156 -3.34 20.87 12.52
N VAL A 157 -2.19 20.21 12.66
CA VAL A 157 -1.96 18.83 12.23
C VAL A 157 -1.28 18.03 13.33
N GLN A 158 -1.68 16.78 13.47
CA GLN A 158 -1.10 15.84 14.44
C GLN A 158 -0.79 14.51 13.76
N PHE A 159 0.34 13.91 14.15
CA PHE A 159 0.81 12.64 13.63
C PHE A 159 0.75 11.57 14.72
N LEU A 160 0.14 10.44 14.39
CA LEU A 160 0.09 9.25 15.23
C LEU A 160 1.03 8.19 14.65
N PHE A 161 2.11 7.91 15.33
CA PHE A 161 3.04 6.83 15.02
C PHE A 161 2.76 5.62 15.90
N THR A 162 2.81 4.43 15.34
CA THR A 162 2.77 3.17 16.10
C THR A 162 3.43 2.06 15.32
N GLY A 163 3.86 1.04 16.03
CA GLY A 163 4.45 -0.15 15.42
C GLY A 163 5.37 -0.89 16.38
N LYS A 164 5.94 -1.96 15.87
CA LYS A 164 6.93 -2.79 16.57
C LYS A 164 8.13 -3.05 15.67
N ALA A 165 9.31 -3.12 16.24
CA ALA A 165 10.51 -3.64 15.60
C ALA A 165 10.71 -5.10 16.00
N HIS A 166 11.36 -5.88 15.12
CA HIS A 166 11.77 -7.23 15.51
C HIS A 166 12.78 -7.17 16.65
N PRO A 167 12.77 -8.12 17.62
CA PRO A 167 13.71 -8.12 18.74
C PRO A 167 15.20 -8.08 18.34
N HIS A 168 15.53 -8.62 17.17
CA HIS A 168 16.91 -8.59 16.62
C HIS A 168 17.16 -7.42 15.64
N ASP A 169 16.17 -6.54 15.41
CA ASP A 169 16.32 -5.38 14.53
C ASP A 169 16.66 -4.13 15.35
N GLY A 170 17.94 -3.98 15.67
CA GLY A 170 18.44 -2.81 16.42
C GLY A 170 18.21 -1.48 15.70
N ALA A 171 18.25 -1.46 14.36
CA ALA A 171 17.97 -0.27 13.57
C ALA A 171 16.50 0.16 13.69
N GLY A 172 15.55 -0.79 13.56
CA GLY A 172 14.13 -0.52 13.77
C GLY A 172 13.81 -0.06 15.18
N GLN A 173 14.47 -0.64 16.22
CA GLN A 173 14.34 -0.19 17.60
C GLN A 173 14.88 1.24 17.78
N GLY A 174 16.01 1.56 17.14
CA GLY A 174 16.59 2.90 17.14
C GLY A 174 15.67 3.95 16.52
N LEU A 175 14.94 3.61 15.44
CA LEU A 175 13.93 4.48 14.86
C LEU A 175 12.78 4.79 15.83
N ILE A 176 12.28 3.79 16.53
CA ILE A 176 11.23 3.97 17.56
C ILE A 176 11.73 4.92 18.65
N LYS A 177 12.94 4.66 19.18
CA LYS A 177 13.55 5.49 20.22
C LYS A 177 13.66 6.94 19.76
N ARG A 178 14.17 7.19 18.55
CA ARG A 178 14.32 8.54 17.99
C ARG A 178 12.97 9.25 17.86
N ILE A 179 11.92 8.59 17.40
CA ILE A 179 10.60 9.20 17.28
C ILE A 179 10.04 9.57 18.65
N ILE A 180 10.21 8.72 19.67
CA ILE A 180 9.80 8.99 21.04
C ILE A 180 10.58 10.20 21.61
N GLU A 181 11.89 10.29 21.37
CA GLU A 181 12.72 11.42 21.78
C GLU A 181 12.25 12.74 21.12
N ILE A 182 11.97 12.72 19.83
CA ILE A 182 11.45 13.90 19.11
C ILE A 182 10.07 14.28 19.66
N SER A 183 9.18 13.33 19.88
CA SER A 183 7.82 13.59 20.37
C SER A 183 7.78 14.28 21.75
N ARG A 184 8.89 14.20 22.51
CA ARG A 184 9.02 14.81 23.83
C ARG A 184 9.56 16.24 23.81
N ARG A 185 10.03 16.72 22.64
CA ARG A 185 10.53 18.09 22.51
C ARG A 185 9.36 19.09 22.62
N PRO A 186 9.57 20.28 23.18
CA PRO A 186 8.51 21.27 23.37
C PRO A 186 7.71 21.58 22.10
N GLU A 187 8.38 21.73 20.95
CA GLU A 187 7.79 22.05 19.67
C GLU A 187 6.93 20.92 19.08
N PHE A 188 7.16 19.67 19.50
CA PHE A 188 6.45 18.49 19.00
C PHE A 188 5.48 17.87 20.01
N LEU A 189 5.50 18.33 21.25
CA LEU A 189 4.67 17.76 22.33
C LEU A 189 3.18 17.89 22.00
N GLY A 190 2.50 16.74 21.89
CA GLY A 190 1.10 16.64 21.50
C GLY A 190 0.85 16.82 20.01
N LYS A 191 1.91 16.99 19.18
CA LYS A 191 1.84 17.07 17.72
C LYS A 191 2.36 15.79 17.06
N ILE A 192 3.45 15.24 17.59
CA ILE A 192 3.97 13.93 17.23
C ILE A 192 3.69 13.00 18.40
N ILE A 193 2.87 11.99 18.20
CA ILE A 193 2.37 11.10 19.23
C ILE A 193 2.76 9.67 18.87
N PHE A 194 3.49 8.98 19.74
CA PHE A 194 3.82 7.57 19.57
C PHE A 194 2.90 6.71 20.44
N LEU A 195 2.15 5.80 19.82
CA LEU A 195 1.26 4.85 20.49
C LEU A 195 1.97 3.52 20.66
N GLU A 196 2.10 3.08 21.90
CA GLU A 196 2.72 1.81 22.26
C GLU A 196 1.76 0.63 22.02
N ASN A 197 2.32 -0.58 22.09
CA ASN A 197 1.57 -1.85 22.07
C ASN A 197 0.71 -2.05 20.82
N TYR A 198 1.28 -1.75 19.64
CA TYR A 198 0.59 -1.96 18.37
C TYR A 198 0.05 -3.39 18.24
N ASP A 199 -1.26 -3.52 18.14
CA ASP A 199 -2.01 -4.75 17.98
C ASP A 199 -3.17 -4.57 16.98
N MET A 200 -3.96 -5.62 16.76
CA MET A 200 -5.11 -5.55 15.85
C MET A 200 -6.19 -4.57 16.31
N GLN A 201 -6.37 -4.39 17.62
CA GLN A 201 -7.37 -3.48 18.15
C GLN A 201 -6.99 -2.03 17.86
N LEU A 202 -5.73 -1.65 18.11
CA LEU A 202 -5.21 -0.34 17.79
C LEU A 202 -5.19 -0.12 16.27
N ALA A 203 -4.77 -1.14 15.49
CA ALA A 203 -4.75 -1.07 14.04
C ALA A 203 -6.13 -0.74 13.44
N ARG A 204 -7.20 -1.42 13.89
CA ARG A 204 -8.58 -1.16 13.45
C ARG A 204 -9.01 0.29 13.73
N ARG A 205 -8.65 0.81 14.90
CA ARG A 205 -9.00 2.18 15.30
C ARG A 205 -8.25 3.22 14.48
N LEU A 206 -6.96 2.97 14.23
CA LEU A 206 -6.15 3.87 13.42
C LEU A 206 -6.62 3.93 11.96
N VAL A 207 -6.77 2.77 11.29
CA VAL A 207 -7.19 2.73 9.88
C VAL A 207 -8.62 3.23 9.65
N SER A 208 -9.41 3.39 10.70
CA SER A 208 -10.75 3.97 10.62
C SER A 208 -10.84 5.40 11.17
N GLY A 209 -9.93 5.82 12.03
CA GLY A 209 -10.05 7.07 12.78
C GLY A 209 -9.16 8.21 12.33
N VAL A 210 -8.00 7.96 11.69
CA VAL A 210 -7.16 9.04 11.14
C VAL A 210 -7.75 9.61 9.85
N ASP A 211 -7.37 10.82 9.46
CA ASP A 211 -7.82 11.43 8.21
C ASP A 211 -6.97 10.99 7.03
N ILE A 212 -5.67 10.84 7.26
CA ILE A 212 -4.69 10.37 6.28
C ILE A 212 -3.94 9.15 6.80
N TRP A 213 -3.71 8.20 5.91
CA TRP A 213 -2.83 7.07 6.11
C TRP A 213 -1.54 7.27 5.31
N LEU A 214 -0.42 7.45 6.04
CA LEU A 214 0.87 7.75 5.44
C LEU A 214 1.71 6.48 5.29
N ASN A 215 2.29 6.27 4.09
CA ASN A 215 3.26 5.22 3.80
C ASN A 215 4.45 5.76 3.01
N THR A 216 5.65 5.48 3.50
CA THR A 216 6.89 6.02 2.94
C THR A 216 7.95 4.97 2.62
N PRO A 217 7.60 3.82 1.99
CA PRO A 217 8.59 2.79 1.73
C PRO A 217 9.66 3.26 0.74
N THR A 218 10.84 2.64 0.80
CA THR A 218 11.83 2.74 -0.27
C THR A 218 11.37 1.89 -1.45
N ARG A 219 11.13 2.50 -2.58
CA ARG A 219 10.75 1.79 -3.81
C ARG A 219 11.94 1.02 -4.40
N PRO A 220 11.78 -0.23 -4.90
CA PRO A 220 10.54 -1.03 -5.01
C PRO A 220 10.40 -2.10 -3.91
N LEU A 221 10.77 -1.80 -2.67
CA LEU A 221 10.90 -2.79 -1.60
C LEU A 221 9.58 -3.16 -0.89
N GLU A 222 8.49 -2.41 -1.13
CA GLU A 222 7.17 -2.76 -0.59
C GLU A 222 6.45 -3.75 -1.51
N ALA A 223 6.38 -5.01 -1.10
CA ALA A 223 5.78 -6.07 -1.90
C ALA A 223 4.30 -5.85 -2.23
N SER A 224 3.56 -5.25 -1.34
CA SER A 224 2.16 -4.88 -1.52
C SER A 224 1.76 -3.76 -0.56
N GLY A 225 1.81 -3.99 0.75
CA GLY A 225 1.07 -3.23 1.74
C GLY A 225 -0.43 -3.57 1.68
N THR A 226 -1.10 -3.53 2.82
CA THR A 226 -2.55 -3.72 2.94
C THR A 226 -3.19 -2.72 3.90
N SER A 227 -2.38 -1.98 4.67
CA SER A 227 -2.89 -1.05 5.67
C SER A 227 -3.63 0.13 5.04
N GLY A 228 -3.13 0.63 3.92
CA GLY A 228 -3.81 1.66 3.15
C GLY A 228 -5.11 1.17 2.50
N GLU A 229 -5.18 -0.08 2.04
CA GLU A 229 -6.41 -0.71 1.54
C GLU A 229 -7.48 -0.79 2.66
N LYS A 230 -7.07 -1.08 3.90
CA LYS A 230 -7.96 -1.07 5.07
C LYS A 230 -8.45 0.33 5.39
N ALA A 231 -7.55 1.31 5.31
CA ALA A 231 -7.84 2.71 5.61
C ALA A 231 -8.89 3.28 4.65
N LEU A 232 -8.74 3.08 3.35
CA LEU A 232 -9.65 3.63 2.36
C LEU A 232 -11.09 3.11 2.49
N MET A 233 -11.30 1.88 2.99
CA MET A 233 -12.64 1.33 3.23
C MET A 233 -13.40 2.04 4.37
N ASN A 234 -12.70 2.87 5.13
CA ASN A 234 -13.21 3.69 6.22
C ASN A 234 -13.16 5.19 5.90
N GLY A 235 -13.05 5.55 4.63
CA GLY A 235 -12.96 6.96 4.22
C GLY A 235 -11.69 7.67 4.68
N VAL A 236 -10.64 6.93 5.00
CA VAL A 236 -9.32 7.48 5.29
C VAL A 236 -8.55 7.59 3.99
N VAL A 237 -7.98 8.76 3.72
CA VAL A 237 -7.31 9.03 2.45
C VAL A 237 -5.86 8.58 2.49
N ASN A 238 -5.39 7.94 1.43
CA ASN A 238 -4.02 7.48 1.33
C ASN A 238 -3.07 8.59 0.86
N PHE A 239 -1.91 8.63 1.50
CA PHE A 239 -0.75 9.39 1.06
C PHE A 239 0.48 8.48 1.11
N SER A 240 1.03 8.14 -0.05
CA SER A 240 2.10 7.14 -0.12
C SER A 240 3.05 7.36 -1.28
N VAL A 241 4.25 6.81 -1.14
CA VAL A 241 5.13 6.54 -2.28
C VAL A 241 4.42 5.61 -3.26
N LEU A 242 4.64 5.78 -4.56
CA LEU A 242 4.13 4.89 -5.62
C LEU A 242 4.87 3.55 -5.63
N ASP A 243 4.60 2.75 -4.61
CA ASP A 243 5.14 1.42 -4.41
C ASP A 243 4.04 0.47 -3.91
N GLY A 244 4.28 -0.83 -4.03
CA GLY A 244 3.29 -1.83 -3.63
C GLY A 244 1.94 -1.62 -4.32
N TRP A 245 0.85 -1.76 -3.55
CA TRP A 245 -0.51 -1.62 -4.07
C TRP A 245 -0.84 -0.20 -4.54
N TRP A 246 -0.18 0.85 -3.98
CA TRP A 246 -0.49 2.24 -4.32
C TRP A 246 -0.05 2.61 -5.74
N LEU A 247 0.95 1.93 -6.29
CA LEU A 247 1.32 2.12 -7.71
C LEU A 247 0.17 1.75 -8.65
N GLU A 248 -0.63 0.75 -8.29
CA GLU A 248 -1.79 0.29 -9.06
C GLU A 248 -3.06 1.07 -8.67
N GLY A 249 -3.19 1.43 -7.39
CA GLY A 249 -4.39 2.00 -6.80
C GLY A 249 -4.51 3.51 -6.91
N TYR A 250 -3.42 4.23 -7.06
CA TYR A 250 -3.45 5.69 -7.09
C TYR A 250 -4.31 6.22 -8.24
N ARG A 251 -5.18 7.16 -7.89
CA ARG A 251 -5.98 7.97 -8.83
C ARG A 251 -5.90 9.42 -8.40
N GLU A 252 -5.71 10.32 -9.36
CA GLU A 252 -5.73 11.76 -9.11
C GLU A 252 -7.07 12.18 -8.49
N GLY A 253 -7.02 13.02 -7.46
CA GLY A 253 -8.20 13.45 -6.72
C GLY A 253 -8.84 12.40 -5.80
N ALA A 254 -8.17 11.24 -5.60
CA ALA A 254 -8.61 10.16 -4.70
C ALA A 254 -7.58 9.84 -3.60
N GLY A 255 -6.55 10.66 -3.47
CA GLY A 255 -5.46 10.54 -2.52
C GLY A 255 -4.20 11.22 -3.05
N TRP A 256 -3.09 11.08 -2.33
CA TRP A 256 -1.82 11.69 -2.69
C TRP A 256 -0.72 10.66 -2.89
N ALA A 257 0.19 10.98 -3.80
CA ALA A 257 1.33 10.14 -4.10
C ALA A 257 2.59 10.99 -4.28
N LEU A 258 3.73 10.42 -3.92
CA LEU A 258 5.01 10.93 -4.39
C LEU A 258 5.15 10.41 -5.83
N THR A 259 4.92 11.29 -6.81
CA THR A 259 4.82 10.90 -8.23
C THR A 259 6.16 10.69 -8.90
N GLU A 260 7.26 11.11 -8.28
CA GLU A 260 8.60 10.81 -8.80
C GLU A 260 8.85 9.30 -8.79
N LYS A 261 9.01 8.76 -9.99
CA LYS A 261 9.22 7.31 -10.21
C LYS A 261 10.70 6.93 -10.29
N ARG A 262 11.60 7.92 -10.36
CA ARG A 262 13.04 7.68 -10.38
C ARG A 262 13.50 7.20 -9.02
N THR A 263 14.45 6.28 -9.04
CA THR A 263 15.20 5.86 -7.87
C THR A 263 16.63 6.38 -8.02
N TYR A 264 17.15 6.96 -6.95
CA TYR A 264 18.51 7.45 -6.91
C TYR A 264 19.40 6.40 -6.23
N GLN A 265 20.64 6.27 -6.70
CA GLN A 265 21.60 5.34 -6.09
C GLN A 265 21.99 5.77 -4.66
N ASN A 266 21.97 7.07 -4.39
CA ASN A 266 22.20 7.61 -3.05
C ASN A 266 20.89 7.68 -2.28
N GLN A 267 20.72 6.80 -1.30
CA GLN A 267 19.52 6.72 -0.48
C GLN A 267 19.26 7.97 0.35
N GLU A 268 20.32 8.65 0.85
CA GLU A 268 20.17 9.87 1.62
C GLU A 268 19.61 11.01 0.75
N HIS A 269 20.09 11.13 -0.47
CA HIS A 269 19.56 12.10 -1.44
C HIS A 269 18.10 11.80 -1.79
N GLN A 270 17.76 10.53 -2.01
CA GLN A 270 16.36 10.10 -2.22
C GLN A 270 15.49 10.49 -1.03
N ASP A 271 15.95 10.23 0.20
CA ASP A 271 15.21 10.54 1.41
C ASP A 271 14.99 12.05 1.59
N GLN A 272 15.96 12.88 1.27
CA GLN A 272 15.83 14.34 1.30
C GLN A 272 14.79 14.84 0.30
N LEU A 273 14.80 14.34 -0.94
CA LEU A 273 13.82 14.71 -1.97
C LEU A 273 12.42 14.26 -1.62
N ASP A 274 12.26 13.01 -1.17
CA ASP A 274 10.97 12.47 -0.80
C ASP A 274 10.39 13.21 0.42
N ALA A 275 11.22 13.53 1.42
CA ALA A 275 10.79 14.32 2.57
C ALA A 275 10.34 15.73 2.16
N ALA A 276 11.13 16.43 1.32
CA ALA A 276 10.78 17.74 0.81
C ALA A 276 9.47 17.71 0.01
N THR A 277 9.23 16.66 -0.76
CA THR A 277 7.99 16.44 -1.51
C THR A 277 6.79 16.22 -0.56
N ILE A 278 6.96 15.40 0.49
CA ILE A 278 5.91 15.19 1.51
C ILE A 278 5.52 16.52 2.16
N TYR A 279 6.50 17.32 2.59
CA TYR A 279 6.20 18.62 3.20
C TYR A 279 5.49 19.55 2.24
N SER A 280 5.94 19.63 0.98
CA SER A 280 5.30 20.48 -0.03
C SER A 280 3.85 20.08 -0.30
N ILE A 281 3.57 18.80 -0.45
CA ILE A 281 2.20 18.30 -0.63
C ILE A 281 1.34 18.60 0.61
N LEU A 282 1.88 18.43 1.81
CA LEU A 282 1.17 18.78 3.04
C LEU A 282 0.82 20.27 3.07
N GLU A 283 1.79 21.15 2.83
CA GLU A 283 1.64 22.60 2.94
C GLU A 283 0.77 23.20 1.83
N GLN A 284 0.91 22.71 0.59
CA GLN A 284 0.31 23.34 -0.59
C GLN A 284 -1.01 22.72 -1.01
N GLU A 285 -1.24 21.45 -0.70
CA GLU A 285 -2.43 20.73 -1.18
C GLU A 285 -3.30 20.23 -0.04
N ILE A 286 -2.76 19.41 0.86
CA ILE A 286 -3.53 18.67 1.87
C ILE A 286 -4.12 19.60 2.91
N LEU A 287 -3.30 20.43 3.56
CA LEU A 287 -3.75 21.32 4.63
C LEU A 287 -4.75 22.37 4.12
N PRO A 288 -4.49 23.09 3.02
CA PRO A 288 -5.47 24.02 2.47
C PRO A 288 -6.80 23.35 2.11
N LEU A 289 -6.76 22.17 1.48
CA LEU A 289 -7.97 21.45 1.10
C LEU A 289 -8.77 20.99 2.32
N PHE A 290 -8.11 20.43 3.33
CA PHE A 290 -8.79 19.96 4.55
C PHE A 290 -9.45 21.10 5.32
N TYR A 291 -8.84 22.28 5.36
CA TYR A 291 -9.31 23.45 6.10
C TYR A 291 -10.20 24.40 5.30
N ALA A 292 -10.44 24.15 4.01
CA ALA A 292 -11.40 24.90 3.21
C ALA A 292 -12.85 24.58 3.63
N ARG A 293 -13.25 25.08 4.82
CA ARG A 293 -14.56 24.80 5.41
C ARG A 293 -15.65 25.65 4.77
N ASN A 294 -16.77 25.01 4.41
CA ASN A 294 -17.97 25.68 3.99
C ASN A 294 -18.76 26.21 5.21
N LYS A 295 -19.92 26.86 4.96
CA LYS A 295 -20.79 27.42 6.03
C LYS A 295 -21.32 26.36 7.01
N LYS A 296 -21.31 25.07 6.63
CA LYS A 296 -21.74 23.94 7.47
C LYS A 296 -20.57 23.31 8.25
N GLY A 297 -19.35 23.84 8.11
CA GLY A 297 -18.17 23.45 8.89
C GLY A 297 -17.41 22.22 8.36
N TYR A 298 -17.64 21.77 7.12
CA TYR A 298 -16.88 20.69 6.49
C TYR A 298 -16.24 21.13 5.16
N SER A 299 -15.22 20.41 4.72
CA SER A 299 -14.56 20.63 3.42
C SER A 299 -15.22 19.76 2.34
N GLU A 300 -15.86 20.39 1.38
CA GLU A 300 -16.46 19.73 0.22
C GLU A 300 -15.38 19.04 -0.64
N GLY A 301 -14.25 19.69 -0.83
CA GLY A 301 -13.11 19.11 -1.57
C GLY A 301 -12.55 17.87 -0.88
N TRP A 302 -12.46 17.87 0.45
CA TRP A 302 -12.03 16.71 1.22
C TRP A 302 -13.01 15.55 1.11
N VAL A 303 -14.31 15.82 1.25
CA VAL A 303 -15.35 14.79 1.09
C VAL A 303 -15.36 14.23 -0.31
N LYS A 304 -15.16 15.07 -1.34
CA LYS A 304 -15.02 14.61 -2.73
C LYS A 304 -13.84 13.64 -2.87
N THR A 305 -12.70 13.95 -2.26
CA THR A 305 -11.53 13.05 -2.26
C THR A 305 -11.85 11.70 -1.60
N ILE A 306 -12.57 11.71 -0.48
CA ILE A 306 -13.03 10.48 0.19
C ILE A 306 -13.94 9.66 -0.74
N LYS A 307 -14.95 10.29 -1.35
CA LYS A 307 -15.87 9.61 -2.27
C LYS A 307 -15.12 9.00 -3.47
N ASN A 308 -14.20 9.76 -4.06
CA ASN A 308 -13.36 9.26 -5.16
C ASN A 308 -12.52 8.06 -4.72
N SER A 309 -11.88 8.13 -3.54
CA SER A 309 -11.11 7.02 -3.00
C SER A 309 -11.96 5.75 -2.83
N ILE A 310 -13.15 5.89 -2.27
CA ILE A 310 -14.07 4.78 -2.07
C ILE A 310 -14.58 4.24 -3.40
N ALA A 311 -15.09 5.09 -4.29
CA ALA A 311 -15.71 4.62 -5.55
C ALA A 311 -14.69 4.02 -6.54
N GLN A 312 -13.55 4.68 -6.71
CA GLN A 312 -12.62 4.35 -7.78
C GLN A 312 -11.54 3.34 -7.38
N ILE A 313 -11.27 3.19 -6.08
CA ILE A 313 -10.15 2.38 -5.61
C ILE A 313 -10.62 1.16 -4.81
N ALA A 314 -11.54 1.33 -3.84
CA ALA A 314 -11.91 0.26 -2.91
C ALA A 314 -12.36 -1.06 -3.57
N PRO A 315 -13.14 -1.08 -4.68
CA PRO A 315 -13.58 -2.31 -5.32
C PRO A 315 -12.43 -3.25 -5.70
N HIS A 316 -11.31 -2.67 -6.10
CA HIS A 316 -10.15 -3.41 -6.61
C HIS A 316 -9.32 -4.06 -5.49
N TYR A 317 -9.56 -3.71 -4.22
CA TYR A 317 -8.76 -4.14 -3.07
C TYR A 317 -9.59 -4.87 -2.02
N THR A 318 -10.65 -5.55 -2.44
CA THR A 318 -11.46 -6.42 -1.59
C THR A 318 -10.93 -7.86 -1.61
N MET A 319 -11.09 -8.57 -0.49
CA MET A 319 -10.74 -9.99 -0.42
C MET A 319 -11.57 -10.83 -1.41
N LYS A 320 -12.82 -10.44 -1.69
CA LYS A 320 -13.66 -11.14 -2.67
C LYS A 320 -13.00 -11.13 -4.05
N ARG A 321 -12.60 -9.95 -4.56
CA ARG A 321 -11.89 -9.84 -5.83
C ARG A 321 -10.58 -10.64 -5.83
N GLN A 322 -9.81 -10.58 -4.74
CA GLN A 322 -8.55 -11.33 -4.62
C GLN A 322 -8.79 -12.85 -4.68
N LEU A 323 -9.82 -13.35 -4.02
CA LEU A 323 -10.17 -14.78 -4.06
C LEU A 323 -10.64 -15.22 -5.45
N ASP A 324 -11.43 -14.38 -6.14
CA ASP A 324 -11.83 -14.65 -7.51
C ASP A 324 -10.63 -14.75 -8.44
N ASP A 325 -9.68 -13.81 -8.33
CA ASP A 325 -8.43 -13.85 -9.10
C ASP A 325 -7.61 -15.12 -8.82
N TYR A 326 -7.49 -15.57 -7.56
CA TYR A 326 -6.82 -16.83 -7.23
C TYR A 326 -7.54 -18.02 -7.81
N TYR A 327 -8.87 -18.03 -7.72
CA TYR A 327 -9.69 -19.12 -8.23
C TYR A 327 -9.55 -19.26 -9.75
N ASP A 328 -9.69 -18.17 -10.50
CA ASP A 328 -9.65 -18.19 -11.96
C ASP A 328 -8.24 -18.37 -12.53
N LYS A 329 -7.24 -17.70 -11.93
CA LYS A 329 -5.87 -17.72 -12.45
C LYS A 329 -5.11 -19.00 -12.09
N PHE A 330 -5.42 -19.61 -10.92
CA PHE A 330 -4.65 -20.73 -10.39
C PHE A 330 -5.52 -21.94 -10.03
N TYR A 331 -6.46 -21.84 -9.11
CA TYR A 331 -7.10 -23.02 -8.51
C TYR A 331 -7.86 -23.88 -9.51
N ILE A 332 -8.67 -23.28 -10.38
CA ILE A 332 -9.40 -24.02 -11.42
C ILE A 332 -8.44 -24.70 -12.41
N LYS A 333 -7.39 -23.99 -12.82
CA LYS A 333 -6.42 -24.51 -13.76
C LYS A 333 -5.67 -25.71 -13.18
N GLU A 334 -5.19 -25.57 -11.94
CA GLU A 334 -4.46 -26.64 -11.26
C GLU A 334 -5.36 -27.82 -10.92
N ALA A 335 -6.61 -27.60 -10.54
CA ALA A 335 -7.57 -28.67 -10.32
C ALA A 335 -7.85 -29.47 -11.61
N LYS A 336 -7.98 -28.80 -12.76
CA LYS A 336 -8.13 -29.45 -14.07
C LYS A 336 -6.87 -30.25 -14.45
N ARG A 337 -5.72 -29.63 -14.29
CA ARG A 337 -4.40 -30.28 -14.54
C ARG A 337 -4.22 -31.49 -13.65
N PHE A 338 -4.50 -31.38 -12.36
CA PHE A 338 -4.43 -32.50 -11.43
C PHE A 338 -5.30 -33.66 -11.86
N LYS A 339 -6.59 -33.41 -12.21
CA LYS A 339 -7.50 -34.45 -12.67
C LYS A 339 -6.96 -35.17 -13.92
N MET A 340 -6.41 -34.42 -14.88
CA MET A 340 -5.81 -34.98 -16.10
C MET A 340 -4.58 -35.85 -15.79
N LEU A 341 -3.69 -35.36 -14.94
CA LEU A 341 -2.45 -36.06 -14.60
C LEU A 341 -2.65 -37.28 -13.69
N ALA A 342 -3.68 -37.25 -12.84
CA ALA A 342 -4.01 -38.35 -11.92
C ALA A 342 -4.86 -39.46 -12.56
N ALA A 343 -5.44 -39.23 -13.74
CA ALA A 343 -6.24 -40.22 -14.44
C ALA A 343 -5.40 -41.45 -14.85
N ASP A 344 -6.08 -42.58 -14.97
CA ASP A 344 -5.52 -43.84 -15.47
C ASP A 344 -4.20 -44.25 -14.77
N GLY A 345 -4.17 -44.15 -13.45
CA GLY A 345 -2.97 -44.48 -12.67
C GLY A 345 -1.77 -43.57 -12.98
N CYS A 346 -2.04 -42.29 -13.26
CA CYS A 346 -1.06 -41.27 -13.63
C CYS A 346 -0.38 -41.51 -14.98
N ALA A 347 -1.05 -42.14 -15.95
CA ALA A 347 -0.49 -42.46 -17.26
C ALA A 347 0.11 -41.24 -17.95
N LYS A 348 -0.63 -40.12 -18.03
CA LYS A 348 -0.12 -38.91 -18.67
C LYS A 348 1.04 -38.24 -17.93
N ALA A 349 1.05 -38.30 -16.61
CA ALA A 349 2.18 -37.82 -15.83
C ALA A 349 3.45 -38.63 -16.09
N LYS A 350 3.34 -39.97 -16.20
CA LYS A 350 4.46 -40.85 -16.52
C LYS A 350 4.99 -40.63 -17.94
N GLU A 351 4.07 -40.44 -18.91
CA GLU A 351 4.43 -40.09 -20.30
C GLU A 351 5.24 -38.79 -20.37
N ILE A 352 4.76 -37.72 -19.70
CA ILE A 352 5.47 -36.43 -19.65
C ILE A 352 6.83 -36.55 -18.96
N ALA A 353 6.94 -37.33 -17.88
CA ALA A 353 8.21 -37.59 -17.19
C ALA A 353 9.20 -38.26 -18.10
N ALA A 354 8.81 -39.37 -18.76
CA ALA A 354 9.65 -40.10 -19.70
C ALA A 354 10.10 -39.23 -20.88
N TRP A 355 9.18 -38.42 -21.45
CA TRP A 355 9.53 -37.45 -22.50
C TRP A 355 10.58 -36.43 -22.02
N LYS A 356 10.43 -35.90 -20.79
CA LYS A 356 11.43 -34.97 -20.24
C LYS A 356 12.81 -35.57 -20.08
N GLU A 357 12.87 -36.84 -19.65
CA GLU A 357 14.12 -37.56 -19.51
C GLU A 357 14.77 -37.76 -20.90
N GLU A 358 14.00 -38.21 -21.89
CA GLU A 358 14.47 -38.39 -23.25
C GLU A 358 15.00 -37.09 -23.88
N VAL A 359 14.24 -35.97 -23.72
CA VAL A 359 14.69 -34.68 -24.24
C VAL A 359 15.96 -34.21 -23.52
N ALA A 360 16.07 -34.40 -22.20
CA ALA A 360 17.26 -34.01 -21.46
C ALA A 360 18.52 -34.82 -21.89
N GLU A 361 18.36 -36.08 -22.20
CA GLU A 361 19.46 -36.94 -22.69
C GLU A 361 19.91 -36.54 -24.10
N LYS A 362 18.98 -36.14 -24.97
CA LYS A 362 19.25 -35.82 -26.39
C LYS A 362 19.53 -34.34 -26.63
N TRP A 363 19.29 -33.45 -25.67
CA TRP A 363 19.35 -32.01 -25.87
C TRP A 363 20.70 -31.51 -26.40
N ASP A 364 21.78 -32.06 -25.90
CA ASP A 364 23.14 -31.68 -26.28
C ASP A 364 23.57 -32.24 -27.65
N SER A 365 22.76 -33.10 -28.27
CA SER A 365 22.99 -33.62 -29.63
C SER A 365 22.37 -32.76 -30.72
N ILE A 366 21.55 -31.78 -30.36
CA ILE A 366 20.92 -30.85 -31.31
C ILE A 366 21.98 -29.86 -31.81
N GLU A 367 22.21 -29.87 -33.12
CA GLU A 367 23.21 -29.02 -33.78
C GLU A 367 22.55 -28.02 -34.74
N VAL A 368 23.03 -26.79 -34.77
CA VAL A 368 22.67 -25.81 -35.79
C VAL A 368 23.57 -26.03 -36.99
N VAL A 369 23.04 -26.69 -38.02
CA VAL A 369 23.78 -27.04 -39.25
C VAL A 369 24.07 -25.80 -40.09
N SER A 370 23.11 -24.89 -40.22
CA SER A 370 23.30 -23.63 -40.93
C SER A 370 22.44 -22.51 -40.39
N CYS A 371 22.89 -21.28 -40.60
CA CYS A 371 22.16 -20.07 -40.30
C CYS A 371 22.27 -19.12 -41.49
N GLU A 372 21.20 -19.01 -42.26
CA GLU A 372 21.10 -18.09 -43.41
C GLU A 372 20.38 -16.80 -42.99
N LYS A 373 20.94 -15.66 -43.38
CA LYS A 373 20.39 -14.33 -43.08
C LYS A 373 20.16 -13.57 -44.38
N THR A 374 19.12 -12.74 -44.43
CA THR A 374 18.96 -11.78 -45.55
C THR A 374 20.23 -10.91 -45.67
N GLU A 375 20.54 -10.48 -46.93
CA GLU A 375 21.75 -9.69 -47.21
C GLU A 375 21.87 -8.43 -46.35
N ASP A 376 20.76 -7.76 -46.05
CA ASP A 376 20.73 -6.54 -45.23
C ASP A 376 21.16 -6.82 -43.78
N LEU A 377 20.81 -7.99 -43.23
CA LEU A 377 21.26 -8.42 -41.90
C LEU A 377 22.75 -8.76 -41.87
N VAL A 378 23.30 -9.27 -42.96
CA VAL A 378 24.74 -9.56 -43.08
C VAL A 378 25.56 -8.26 -43.14
N LYS A 379 25.02 -7.21 -43.77
CA LYS A 379 25.68 -5.88 -43.85
C LYS A 379 25.58 -5.06 -42.54
N GLY A 380 24.84 -5.56 -41.56
CA GLY A 380 24.78 -4.95 -40.23
C GLY A 380 23.91 -3.68 -40.12
N SER A 381 23.12 -3.33 -41.12
CA SER A 381 22.15 -2.24 -41.07
C SER A 381 20.72 -2.77 -41.02
N ILE A 382 20.00 -2.46 -39.96
CA ILE A 382 18.59 -2.82 -39.77
C ILE A 382 17.75 -1.54 -39.87
N GLU A 383 16.79 -1.52 -40.81
CA GLU A 383 15.86 -0.42 -40.99
C GLU A 383 14.51 -0.74 -40.29
N SER A 384 13.99 0.24 -39.56
CA SER A 384 12.69 0.08 -38.91
C SER A 384 11.57 -0.06 -39.96
N GLY A 385 10.68 -1.05 -39.75
CA GLY A 385 9.55 -1.32 -40.65
C GLY A 385 9.84 -2.25 -41.81
N LYS A 386 11.06 -2.80 -41.95
CA LYS A 386 11.37 -3.88 -42.91
C LYS A 386 11.26 -5.24 -42.23
N GLU A 387 10.83 -6.24 -42.99
CA GLU A 387 10.90 -7.66 -42.61
C GLU A 387 12.28 -8.22 -42.93
N TYR A 388 12.83 -8.95 -41.99
CA TYR A 388 14.09 -9.66 -42.08
C TYR A 388 13.86 -11.13 -41.77
N THR A 389 14.44 -12.01 -42.57
CA THR A 389 14.34 -13.47 -42.36
C THR A 389 15.69 -14.03 -41.94
N ILE A 390 15.65 -14.82 -40.87
CA ILE A 390 16.79 -15.65 -40.44
C ILE A 390 16.29 -17.09 -40.49
N THR A 391 16.97 -17.94 -41.27
CA THR A 391 16.64 -19.33 -41.41
C THR A 391 17.73 -20.17 -40.71
N TYR A 392 17.33 -20.96 -39.71
CA TYR A 392 18.18 -21.97 -39.08
C TYR A 392 17.82 -23.37 -39.59
N VAL A 393 18.81 -24.14 -39.96
CA VAL A 393 18.66 -25.58 -40.18
C VAL A 393 19.21 -26.26 -38.94
N ILE A 394 18.39 -27.07 -38.32
CA ILE A 394 18.72 -27.78 -37.06
C ILE A 394 18.69 -29.27 -37.36
N ASP A 395 19.69 -29.98 -36.93
CA ASP A 395 19.76 -31.47 -36.89
C ASP A 395 19.37 -31.91 -35.48
N GLU A 396 18.33 -32.80 -35.40
CA GLU A 396 17.75 -33.28 -34.14
C GLU A 396 18.04 -34.76 -33.91
#